data_cdcef204a695c959e109ef083a83b1be
#
_entry.id   cdcef204a695c959e109ef083a83b1be
#
_cell.length_a   1.000
_cell.length_b   1.000
_cell.length_c   1.000
_cell.angle_alpha   90.00
_cell.angle_beta   90.00
_cell.angle_gamma   90.00
#
_symmetry.space_group_name_H-M   'P 1'
#
loop_
_entity.id
_entity.type
_entity.pdbx_description
1 polymer ?
#
loop_
_entity_poly.entity_id
_entity_poly.type
_entity_poly.pdbx_seq_one_letter_code
_entity_poly.pdbx_strand_id
1 'polypeptide(L)'
;MQLLVSCASPLDALAAVDGGADIVDAKDPAAGPLGAVTFDVFRGIAAAVAGRRQLTAAMGDARSSTSVETDARMFASLGAALIKVGLAETTSAAEARTLAAAAIRGARSGGAGVVLVACADRLHEGVSPTALLDVASSAGAAGVLLDTADKRGPRLTELLSPASLAAWVERAHRQSLTVALAGQLRADDLPIVRQCGADVAGVRGAACAGGRGGVVEAARVRALLDACTRDNTRGRRVRENSASQWLRADAGSGTRQPPSG
;
A
#
# COMPACT_ATOMS: atom_id res chain seq x y z
N MET A 1 -6.01 -12.32 3.16
CA MET A 1 -5.88 -10.84 3.12
C MET A 1 -4.93 -10.42 4.23
N GLN A 2 -3.92 -9.61 3.92
CA GLN A 2 -2.94 -9.09 4.88
C GLN A 2 -3.42 -7.80 5.53
N LEU A 3 -3.01 -7.53 6.78
CA LEU A 3 -3.28 -6.28 7.50
C LEU A 3 -2.05 -5.37 7.44
N LEU A 4 -2.21 -4.20 6.81
CA LEU A 4 -1.24 -3.13 6.79
C LEU A 4 -1.61 -2.07 7.83
N VAL A 5 -0.66 -1.73 8.71
CA VAL A 5 -0.82 -0.67 9.73
C VAL A 5 0.09 0.50 9.41
N SER A 6 -0.50 1.69 9.18
CA SER A 6 0.28 2.92 8.98
C SER A 6 0.82 3.46 10.31
N CYS A 7 2.13 3.71 10.35
CA CYS A 7 2.91 4.11 11.52
C CYS A 7 3.63 5.44 11.26
N ALA A 8 3.52 6.39 12.18
CA ALA A 8 4.17 7.70 12.07
C ALA A 8 5.48 7.78 12.87
N SER A 9 5.77 6.78 13.68
CA SER A 9 6.93 6.76 14.57
C SER A 9 7.47 5.34 14.78
N PRO A 10 8.71 5.19 15.29
CA PRO A 10 9.25 3.90 15.72
C PRO A 10 8.40 3.20 16.79
N LEU A 11 7.76 3.95 17.69
CA LEU A 11 6.89 3.38 18.74
C LEU A 11 5.60 2.82 18.13
N ASP A 12 4.99 3.53 17.14
CA ASP A 12 3.87 3.00 16.38
C ASP A 12 4.25 1.67 15.70
N ALA A 13 5.45 1.61 15.10
CA ALA A 13 5.93 0.44 14.38
C ALA A 13 6.13 -0.76 15.32
N LEU A 14 6.70 -0.55 16.50
CA LEU A 14 6.83 -1.59 17.52
C LEU A 14 5.44 -2.13 17.92
N ALA A 15 4.50 -1.24 18.24
CA ALA A 15 3.14 -1.65 18.61
C ALA A 15 2.43 -2.40 17.49
N ALA A 16 2.63 -2.00 16.21
CA ALA A 16 2.09 -2.70 15.06
C ALA A 16 2.66 -4.11 14.92
N VAL A 17 3.98 -4.27 15.04
CA VAL A 17 4.66 -5.58 15.01
C VAL A 17 4.20 -6.48 16.16
N ASP A 18 4.13 -5.96 17.38
CA ASP A 18 3.72 -6.70 18.58
C ASP A 18 2.23 -7.07 18.55
N GLY A 19 1.42 -6.28 17.84
CA GLY A 19 0.02 -6.56 17.57
C GLY A 19 -0.21 -7.59 16.46
N GLY A 20 0.84 -7.96 15.71
CA GLY A 20 0.78 -8.98 14.67
C GLY A 20 0.46 -8.44 13.26
N ALA A 21 0.61 -7.13 13.01
CA ALA A 21 0.47 -6.58 11.65
C ALA A 21 1.35 -7.35 10.65
N ASP A 22 0.83 -7.63 9.45
CA ASP A 22 1.61 -8.27 8.40
C ASP A 22 2.57 -7.29 7.73
N ILE A 23 2.13 -6.04 7.58
CA ILE A 23 2.86 -4.96 6.92
C ILE A 23 2.87 -3.73 7.82
N VAL A 24 4.05 -3.18 8.05
CA VAL A 24 4.24 -1.87 8.68
C VAL A 24 4.44 -0.83 7.58
N ASP A 25 3.68 0.25 7.63
CA ASP A 25 3.70 1.29 6.62
C ASP A 25 4.12 2.63 7.21
N ALA A 26 5.29 3.12 6.83
CA ALA A 26 5.77 4.42 7.26
C ALA A 26 4.97 5.55 6.59
N LYS A 27 4.20 6.32 7.38
CA LYS A 27 3.27 7.33 6.90
C LYS A 27 3.00 8.39 7.95
N ASP A 28 3.14 9.67 7.59
CA ASP A 28 2.78 10.79 8.44
C ASP A 28 1.32 11.22 8.19
N PRO A 29 0.41 11.00 9.16
CA PRO A 29 -0.99 11.41 9.03
C PRO A 29 -1.18 12.93 9.02
N ALA A 30 -0.23 13.72 9.52
CA ALA A 30 -0.29 15.17 9.54
C ALA A 30 0.07 15.77 8.16
N ALA A 31 0.87 15.09 7.36
CA ALA A 31 1.29 15.51 6.03
C ALA A 31 0.30 15.09 4.91
N GLY A 32 -0.91 14.68 5.26
CA GLY A 32 -1.98 14.37 4.29
C GLY A 32 -2.32 12.88 4.15
N PRO A 33 -3.13 12.54 3.13
CA PRO A 33 -3.62 11.17 2.91
C PRO A 33 -2.52 10.15 2.70
N LEU A 34 -1.45 10.54 1.99
CA LEU A 34 -0.25 9.76 1.68
C LEU A 34 1.02 10.41 2.23
N GLY A 35 0.92 11.21 3.32
CA GLY A 35 2.02 11.98 3.84
C GLY A 35 3.29 11.14 4.05
N ALA A 36 4.40 11.58 3.47
CA ALA A 36 5.69 10.96 3.67
C ALA A 36 6.24 11.29 5.07
N VAL A 37 6.83 10.31 5.73
CA VAL A 37 7.71 10.58 6.88
C VAL A 37 9.07 11.09 6.38
N THR A 38 9.83 11.77 7.24
CA THR A 38 11.23 12.10 6.91
C THR A 38 12.08 10.83 6.80
N PHE A 39 13.20 10.88 6.08
CA PHE A 39 14.10 9.73 5.97
C PHE A 39 14.67 9.27 7.33
N ASP A 40 14.85 10.20 8.28
CA ASP A 40 15.31 9.87 9.63
C ASP A 40 14.25 9.11 10.43
N VAL A 41 12.98 9.54 10.33
CA VAL A 41 11.86 8.82 10.92
C VAL A 41 11.72 7.43 10.28
N PHE A 42 11.87 7.34 8.94
CA PHE A 42 11.84 6.05 8.24
C PHE A 42 12.94 5.10 8.73
N ARG A 43 14.18 5.58 8.88
CA ARG A 43 15.29 4.79 9.47
C ARG A 43 14.94 4.29 10.86
N GLY A 44 14.36 5.15 11.71
CA GLY A 44 13.92 4.75 13.05
C GLY A 44 12.83 3.67 13.01
N ILE A 45 11.86 3.79 12.11
CA ILE A 45 10.83 2.77 11.89
C ILE A 45 11.46 1.47 11.37
N ALA A 46 12.37 1.52 10.40
CA ALA A 46 13.06 0.35 9.88
C ALA A 46 13.86 -0.39 10.97
N ALA A 47 14.58 0.35 11.81
CA ALA A 47 15.28 -0.21 12.97
C ALA A 47 14.32 -0.86 13.98
N ALA A 48 13.16 -0.24 14.25
CA ALA A 48 12.14 -0.79 15.14
C ALA A 48 11.49 -2.06 14.57
N VAL A 49 11.22 -2.12 13.26
CA VAL A 49 10.70 -3.31 12.57
C VAL A 49 11.73 -4.43 12.55
N ALA A 50 13.02 -4.10 12.36
CA ALA A 50 14.16 -5.03 12.39
C ALA A 50 13.95 -6.29 11.53
N GLY A 51 13.37 -6.14 10.34
CA GLY A 51 13.09 -7.24 9.41
C GLY A 51 11.98 -8.21 9.84
N ARG A 52 11.33 -7.99 10.98
CA ARG A 52 10.25 -8.86 11.49
C ARG A 52 8.97 -8.82 10.66
N ARG A 53 8.76 -7.73 9.93
CA ARG A 53 7.60 -7.50 9.05
C ARG A 53 8.05 -6.79 7.78
N GLN A 54 7.24 -6.92 6.73
CA GLN A 54 7.44 -6.13 5.53
C GLN A 54 7.25 -4.64 5.86
N LEU A 55 8.19 -3.81 5.38
CA LEU A 55 8.15 -2.36 5.57
C LEU A 55 7.82 -1.67 4.26
N THR A 56 6.82 -0.79 4.28
CA THR A 56 6.44 0.05 3.14
C THR A 56 6.53 1.53 3.50
N ALA A 57 6.57 2.40 2.48
CA ALA A 57 6.60 3.84 2.66
C ALA A 57 5.50 4.53 1.83
N ALA A 58 4.80 5.49 2.42
CA ALA A 58 4.04 6.48 1.68
C ALA A 58 4.95 7.63 1.27
N MET A 59 4.84 8.10 0.02
CA MET A 59 5.72 9.13 -0.53
C MET A 59 4.97 10.42 -0.92
N GLY A 60 3.65 10.47 -0.70
CA GLY A 60 2.82 11.57 -1.14
C GLY A 60 2.43 11.48 -2.60
N ASP A 61 1.91 12.61 -3.13
CA ASP A 61 1.62 12.74 -4.54
C ASP A 61 2.86 13.14 -5.33
N ALA A 62 3.06 12.47 -6.47
CA ALA A 62 4.18 12.74 -7.36
C ALA A 62 4.00 14.10 -8.04
N ARG A 63 5.01 14.97 -7.95
CA ARG A 63 5.00 16.34 -8.54
C ARG A 63 5.95 16.49 -9.71
N SER A 64 7.08 15.80 -9.71
CA SER A 64 8.03 15.80 -10.82
C SER A 64 8.74 14.45 -10.93
N SER A 65 9.17 14.10 -12.14
CA SER A 65 9.89 12.85 -12.39
C SER A 65 11.21 12.78 -11.61
N THR A 66 11.92 13.90 -11.48
CA THR A 66 13.21 13.94 -10.78
C THR A 66 13.04 13.73 -9.27
N SER A 67 12.09 14.42 -8.64
CA SER A 67 11.87 14.30 -7.20
C SER A 67 11.36 12.89 -6.86
N VAL A 68 10.34 12.39 -7.58
CA VAL A 68 9.76 11.08 -7.31
C VAL A 68 10.75 9.94 -7.50
N GLU A 69 11.64 10.01 -8.50
CA GLU A 69 12.69 9.02 -8.72
C GLU A 69 13.73 9.05 -7.59
N THR A 70 14.14 10.25 -7.16
CA THR A 70 15.13 10.43 -6.09
C THR A 70 14.59 9.92 -4.75
N ASP A 71 13.37 10.31 -4.38
CA ASP A 71 12.76 9.91 -3.11
C ASP A 71 12.47 8.41 -3.07
N ALA A 72 11.97 7.84 -4.19
CA ALA A 72 11.76 6.40 -4.30
C ALA A 72 13.07 5.61 -4.14
N ARG A 73 14.17 6.09 -4.75
CA ARG A 73 15.50 5.49 -4.58
C ARG A 73 15.95 5.55 -3.12
N MET A 74 15.72 6.67 -2.45
CA MET A 74 16.11 6.84 -1.06
C MET A 74 15.34 5.89 -0.13
N PHE A 75 14.01 5.85 -0.20
CA PHE A 75 13.22 4.91 0.62
C PHE A 75 13.59 3.45 0.33
N ALA A 76 13.81 3.09 -0.94
CA ALA A 76 14.24 1.75 -1.32
C ALA A 76 15.60 1.39 -0.71
N SER A 77 16.59 2.31 -0.78
CA SER A 77 17.92 2.10 -0.19
C SER A 77 17.90 1.98 1.33
N LEU A 78 16.88 2.54 1.98
CA LEU A 78 16.65 2.43 3.42
C LEU A 78 15.85 1.17 3.82
N GLY A 79 15.49 0.31 2.86
CA GLY A 79 14.86 -0.98 3.12
C GLY A 79 13.34 -1.01 2.96
N ALA A 80 12.73 -0.01 2.30
CA ALA A 80 11.33 -0.13 1.90
C ALA A 80 11.17 -1.26 0.87
N ALA A 81 10.27 -2.21 1.12
CA ALA A 81 9.93 -3.27 0.17
C ALA A 81 8.97 -2.75 -0.93
N LEU A 82 8.05 -1.86 -0.55
CA LEU A 82 7.12 -1.20 -1.46
C LEU A 82 7.01 0.29 -1.14
N ILE A 83 6.84 1.09 -2.18
CA ILE A 83 6.69 2.54 -2.10
C ILE A 83 5.36 2.93 -2.70
N LYS A 84 4.53 3.66 -1.95
CA LYS A 84 3.21 4.11 -2.37
C LYS A 84 3.30 5.54 -2.90
N VAL A 85 2.80 5.74 -4.11
CA VAL A 85 2.87 7.01 -4.84
C VAL A 85 1.47 7.42 -5.29
N GLY A 86 1.03 8.60 -4.87
CA GLY A 86 -0.19 9.22 -5.33
C GLY A 86 0.01 9.92 -6.69
N LEU A 87 -1.07 10.00 -7.46
CA LEU A 87 -1.12 10.64 -8.75
C LEU A 87 -2.28 11.66 -8.84
N ALA A 88 -2.71 12.19 -7.67
CA ALA A 88 -3.85 13.12 -7.62
C ALA A 88 -3.59 14.46 -8.32
N GLU A 89 -2.33 14.90 -8.39
CA GLU A 89 -1.94 16.18 -9.03
C GLU A 89 -1.70 16.06 -10.53
N THR A 90 -1.84 14.85 -11.14
CA THR A 90 -1.62 14.66 -12.57
C THR A 90 -2.81 15.17 -13.40
N THR A 91 -2.52 15.75 -14.55
CA THR A 91 -3.55 16.29 -15.47
C THR A 91 -3.88 15.35 -16.63
N SER A 92 -3.09 14.30 -16.81
CA SER A 92 -3.29 13.33 -17.89
C SER A 92 -2.73 11.94 -17.57
N ALA A 93 -3.26 10.93 -18.23
CA ALA A 93 -2.73 9.56 -18.13
C ALA A 93 -1.29 9.44 -18.67
N ALA A 94 -0.88 10.29 -19.60
CA ALA A 94 0.50 10.32 -20.12
C ALA A 94 1.48 10.82 -19.05
N GLU A 95 1.13 11.91 -18.37
CA GLU A 95 1.88 12.44 -17.23
C GLU A 95 1.96 11.42 -16.09
N ALA A 96 0.84 10.80 -15.73
CA ALA A 96 0.79 9.76 -14.72
C ALA A 96 1.72 8.58 -15.04
N ARG A 97 1.76 8.11 -16.30
CA ARG A 97 2.71 7.06 -16.74
C ARG A 97 4.16 7.51 -16.60
N THR A 98 4.47 8.76 -16.94
CA THR A 98 5.82 9.31 -16.82
C THR A 98 6.30 9.33 -15.36
N LEU A 99 5.44 9.80 -14.45
CA LEU A 99 5.74 9.84 -13.01
C LEU A 99 5.83 8.43 -12.41
N ALA A 100 4.92 7.53 -12.78
CA ALA A 100 4.96 6.13 -12.36
C ALA A 100 6.26 5.44 -12.80
N ALA A 101 6.67 5.61 -14.06
CA ALA A 101 7.92 5.06 -14.58
C ALA A 101 9.15 5.61 -13.83
N ALA A 102 9.15 6.91 -13.49
CA ALA A 102 10.22 7.52 -12.70
C ALA A 102 10.28 6.93 -11.27
N ALA A 103 9.14 6.80 -10.59
CA ALA A 103 9.07 6.16 -9.28
C ALA A 103 9.62 4.72 -9.33
N ILE A 104 9.22 3.94 -10.34
CA ILE A 104 9.64 2.55 -10.51
C ILE A 104 11.16 2.46 -10.77
N ARG A 105 11.73 3.34 -11.60
CA ARG A 105 13.20 3.37 -11.80
C ARG A 105 13.93 3.64 -10.49
N GLY A 106 13.47 4.62 -9.71
CA GLY A 106 14.04 4.93 -8.41
C GLY A 106 13.95 3.75 -7.43
N ALA A 107 12.77 3.16 -7.29
CA ALA A 107 12.52 2.04 -6.38
C ALA A 107 13.35 0.79 -6.73
N ARG A 108 13.46 0.45 -8.01
CA ARG A 108 14.22 -0.73 -8.49
C ARG A 108 15.68 -0.69 -8.09
N SER A 109 16.30 0.48 -7.98
CA SER A 109 17.71 0.61 -7.58
C SER A 109 18.00 0.05 -6.18
N GLY A 110 16.99 -0.01 -5.29
CA GLY A 110 17.08 -0.62 -3.97
C GLY A 110 16.25 -1.90 -3.82
N GLY A 111 15.73 -2.47 -4.92
CA GLY A 111 14.96 -3.72 -4.92
C GLY A 111 13.50 -3.55 -4.47
N ALA A 112 12.98 -2.32 -4.39
CA ALA A 112 11.60 -2.05 -4.01
C ALA A 112 10.64 -2.05 -5.20
N GLY A 113 9.37 -2.45 -4.93
CA GLY A 113 8.26 -2.26 -5.85
C GLY A 113 7.55 -0.93 -5.64
N VAL A 114 6.67 -0.57 -6.58
CA VAL A 114 5.82 0.63 -6.48
C VAL A 114 4.35 0.24 -6.49
N VAL A 115 3.58 0.86 -5.59
CA VAL A 115 2.12 0.79 -5.55
C VAL A 115 1.56 2.16 -5.90
N LEU A 116 0.77 2.25 -6.96
CA LEU A 116 0.12 3.50 -7.34
C LEU A 116 -1.19 3.68 -6.60
N VAL A 117 -1.50 4.91 -6.19
CA VAL A 117 -2.64 5.21 -5.32
C VAL A 117 -3.63 6.13 -6.02
N ALA A 118 -4.92 5.74 -5.97
CA ALA A 118 -6.05 6.60 -6.29
C ALA A 118 -6.96 6.81 -5.07
N CYS A 119 -7.68 7.93 -5.06
CA CYS A 119 -8.65 8.26 -4.03
C CYS A 119 -10.08 8.13 -4.58
N ALA A 120 -10.91 7.33 -3.90
CA ALA A 120 -12.29 7.05 -4.30
C ALA A 120 -13.23 8.27 -4.19
N ASP A 121 -12.90 9.22 -3.35
CA ASP A 121 -13.63 10.46 -3.12
C ASP A 121 -13.16 11.64 -4.00
N ARG A 122 -12.21 11.40 -4.93
CA ARG A 122 -11.64 12.40 -5.85
C ARG A 122 -11.67 11.93 -7.29
N LEU A 123 -12.85 11.51 -7.76
CA LEU A 123 -13.02 10.91 -9.09
C LEU A 123 -12.70 11.85 -10.27
N HIS A 124 -12.68 13.16 -10.03
CA HIS A 124 -12.43 14.20 -11.04
C HIS A 124 -11.06 14.88 -10.92
N GLU A 125 -10.24 14.43 -9.96
CA GLU A 125 -8.88 14.93 -9.74
C GLU A 125 -7.87 13.85 -10.12
N GLY A 126 -6.86 14.20 -10.92
CA GLY A 126 -5.82 13.28 -11.34
C GLY A 126 -6.32 12.11 -12.20
N VAL A 127 -5.76 10.94 -11.97
CA VAL A 127 -6.12 9.72 -12.70
C VAL A 127 -7.26 9.00 -11.97
N SER A 128 -8.35 8.72 -12.71
CA SER A 128 -9.46 7.97 -12.13
C SER A 128 -9.02 6.57 -11.67
N PRO A 129 -9.69 5.97 -10.65
CA PRO A 129 -9.35 4.62 -10.18
C PRO A 129 -9.30 3.57 -11.31
N THR A 130 -10.14 3.71 -12.32
CA THR A 130 -10.15 2.79 -13.48
C THR A 130 -8.94 3.00 -14.38
N ALA A 131 -8.60 4.24 -14.72
CA ALA A 131 -7.44 4.55 -15.56
C ALA A 131 -6.12 4.26 -14.84
N LEU A 132 -6.09 4.33 -13.49
CA LEU A 132 -4.92 3.97 -12.69
C LEU A 132 -4.47 2.53 -12.95
N LEU A 133 -5.40 1.59 -13.16
CA LEU A 133 -5.06 0.18 -13.43
C LEU A 133 -4.24 0.05 -14.71
N ASP A 134 -4.65 0.77 -15.77
CA ASP A 134 -3.97 0.75 -17.06
C ASP A 134 -2.59 1.46 -16.97
N VAL A 135 -2.50 2.54 -16.18
CA VAL A 135 -1.22 3.21 -15.88
C VAL A 135 -0.30 2.27 -15.11
N ALA A 136 -0.79 1.64 -14.06
CA ALA A 136 0.00 0.75 -13.19
C ALA A 136 0.54 -0.46 -13.96
N SER A 137 -0.32 -1.13 -14.71
CA SER A 137 0.05 -2.30 -15.51
C SER A 137 1.09 -1.92 -16.58
N SER A 138 0.82 -0.85 -17.36
CA SER A 138 1.74 -0.41 -18.43
C SER A 138 3.10 0.07 -17.91
N ALA A 139 3.16 0.64 -16.72
CA ALA A 139 4.40 1.09 -16.09
C ALA A 139 5.17 -0.05 -15.38
N GLY A 140 4.55 -1.20 -15.15
CA GLY A 140 5.13 -2.32 -14.41
C GLY A 140 5.15 -2.08 -12.89
N ALA A 141 4.10 -1.46 -12.36
CA ALA A 141 3.90 -1.31 -10.92
C ALA A 141 3.62 -2.68 -10.25
N ALA A 142 3.99 -2.82 -9.00
CA ALA A 142 3.74 -4.04 -8.21
C ALA A 142 2.26 -4.17 -7.83
N GLY A 143 1.54 -3.05 -7.71
CA GLY A 143 0.15 -3.06 -7.34
C GLY A 143 -0.49 -1.68 -7.34
N VAL A 144 -1.74 -1.66 -6.87
CA VAL A 144 -2.56 -0.46 -6.73
C VAL A 144 -3.21 -0.39 -5.35
N LEU A 145 -3.45 0.82 -4.89
CA LEU A 145 -4.18 1.08 -3.65
C LEU A 145 -5.36 2.03 -3.96
N LEU A 146 -6.56 1.67 -3.50
CA LEU A 146 -7.69 2.57 -3.45
C LEU A 146 -7.89 3.05 -2.01
N ASP A 147 -7.79 4.36 -1.79
CA ASP A 147 -7.92 5.03 -0.49
C ASP A 147 -9.00 6.12 -0.57
N THR A 148 -9.19 6.90 0.48
CA THR A 148 -9.93 8.17 0.50
C THR A 148 -8.99 9.32 0.80
N ALA A 149 -9.19 10.48 0.20
CA ALA A 149 -8.42 11.69 0.47
C ALA A 149 -8.92 12.42 1.71
N ASP A 150 -10.23 12.67 1.78
CA ASP A 150 -10.85 13.31 2.95
C ASP A 150 -10.97 12.30 4.11
N LYS A 151 -10.18 12.54 5.15
CA LYS A 151 -10.16 11.68 6.33
C LYS A 151 -11.20 12.08 7.39
N ARG A 152 -12.10 13.01 7.07
CA ARG A 152 -13.27 13.37 7.87
C ARG A 152 -14.58 13.00 7.15
N GLY A 153 -14.50 12.66 5.88
CA GLY A 153 -15.59 12.21 5.03
C GLY A 153 -15.96 10.74 5.26
N PRO A 154 -16.78 10.17 4.38
CA PRO A 154 -17.21 8.78 4.46
C PRO A 154 -16.04 7.80 4.22
N ARG A 155 -16.19 6.60 4.80
CA ARG A 155 -15.25 5.49 4.61
C ARG A 155 -15.35 4.94 3.19
N LEU A 156 -14.31 4.23 2.74
CA LEU A 156 -14.31 3.59 1.41
C LEU A 156 -15.53 2.69 1.19
N THR A 157 -15.92 1.92 2.20
CA THR A 157 -17.07 0.99 2.16
C THR A 157 -18.44 1.68 2.19
N GLU A 158 -18.47 2.96 2.52
CA GLU A 158 -19.67 3.83 2.45
C GLU A 158 -19.76 4.55 1.10
N LEU A 159 -18.59 4.84 0.48
CA LEU A 159 -18.51 5.48 -0.84
C LEU A 159 -18.79 4.51 -1.99
N LEU A 160 -18.29 3.28 -1.89
CA LEU A 160 -18.38 2.29 -2.93
C LEU A 160 -19.06 1.01 -2.43
N SER A 161 -20.00 0.49 -3.21
CA SER A 161 -20.65 -0.78 -2.90
C SER A 161 -19.64 -1.94 -2.91
N PRO A 162 -19.89 -3.02 -2.14
CA PRO A 162 -19.06 -4.21 -2.19
C PRO A 162 -18.92 -4.80 -3.61
N ALA A 163 -19.97 -4.72 -4.42
CA ALA A 163 -19.94 -5.17 -5.82
C ALA A 163 -18.99 -4.30 -6.68
N SER A 164 -19.01 -2.98 -6.51
CA SER A 164 -18.10 -2.07 -7.21
C SER A 164 -16.64 -2.29 -6.80
N LEU A 165 -16.38 -2.48 -5.51
CA LEU A 165 -15.05 -2.79 -4.99
C LEU A 165 -14.54 -4.14 -5.55
N ALA A 166 -15.37 -5.19 -5.52
CA ALA A 166 -15.02 -6.51 -6.05
C ALA A 166 -14.71 -6.46 -7.55
N ALA A 167 -15.50 -5.75 -8.33
CA ALA A 167 -15.27 -5.58 -9.77
C ALA A 167 -13.95 -4.84 -10.07
N TRP A 168 -13.60 -3.82 -9.27
CA TRP A 168 -12.34 -3.11 -9.41
C TRP A 168 -11.14 -3.99 -9.03
N VAL A 169 -11.24 -4.73 -7.93
CA VAL A 169 -10.22 -5.70 -7.50
C VAL A 169 -10.00 -6.77 -8.56
N GLU A 170 -11.07 -7.38 -9.08
CA GLU A 170 -10.99 -8.39 -10.13
C GLU A 170 -10.32 -7.85 -11.39
N ARG A 171 -10.66 -6.62 -11.80
CA ARG A 171 -10.01 -5.98 -12.96
C ARG A 171 -8.52 -5.77 -12.74
N ALA A 172 -8.09 -5.35 -11.54
CA ALA A 172 -6.68 -5.21 -11.19
C ALA A 172 -5.94 -6.55 -11.22
N HIS A 173 -6.54 -7.60 -10.65
CA HIS A 173 -5.97 -8.95 -10.66
C HIS A 173 -5.81 -9.52 -12.07
N ARG A 174 -6.74 -9.23 -12.99
CA ARG A 174 -6.58 -9.62 -14.42
C ARG A 174 -5.38 -8.96 -15.09
N GLN A 175 -4.91 -7.84 -14.56
CA GLN A 175 -3.69 -7.14 -15.00
C GLN A 175 -2.45 -7.52 -14.16
N SER A 176 -2.53 -8.58 -13.37
CA SER A 176 -1.46 -9.06 -12.47
C SER A 176 -1.02 -8.03 -11.43
N LEU A 177 -1.89 -7.10 -11.05
CA LEU A 177 -1.65 -6.11 -10.01
C LEU A 177 -2.13 -6.62 -8.66
N THR A 178 -1.34 -6.46 -7.62
CA THR A 178 -1.79 -6.67 -6.25
C THR A 178 -2.65 -5.49 -5.79
N VAL A 179 -3.66 -5.77 -4.98
CA VAL A 179 -4.67 -4.78 -4.61
C VAL A 179 -4.69 -4.53 -3.11
N ALA A 180 -4.47 -3.29 -2.72
CA ALA A 180 -4.74 -2.82 -1.38
C ALA A 180 -6.01 -1.95 -1.36
N LEU A 181 -6.83 -2.10 -0.32
CA LEU A 181 -7.94 -1.21 -0.01
C LEU A 181 -7.70 -0.54 1.33
N ALA A 182 -7.90 0.78 1.38
CA ALA A 182 -7.83 1.59 2.58
C ALA A 182 -8.96 2.65 2.54
N GLY A 183 -8.92 3.64 3.40
CA GLY A 183 -9.95 4.68 3.44
C GLY A 183 -10.79 4.60 4.70
N GLN A 184 -10.18 4.93 5.83
CA GLN A 184 -10.79 4.99 7.15
C GLN A 184 -11.43 3.66 7.61
N LEU A 185 -10.93 2.52 7.11
CA LEU A 185 -11.46 1.19 7.45
C LEU A 185 -11.44 0.95 8.96
N ARG A 186 -12.52 0.33 9.44
CA ARG A 186 -12.72 -0.14 10.81
C ARG A 186 -12.82 -1.67 10.83
N ALA A 187 -12.88 -2.26 12.01
CA ALA A 187 -12.97 -3.71 12.17
C ALA A 187 -14.15 -4.32 11.39
N ASP A 188 -15.29 -3.64 11.35
CA ASP A 188 -16.50 -4.10 10.65
C ASP A 188 -16.38 -4.05 9.13
N ASP A 189 -15.47 -3.24 8.60
CA ASP A 189 -15.22 -3.14 7.15
C ASP A 189 -14.32 -4.28 6.64
N LEU A 190 -13.47 -4.86 7.49
CA LEU A 190 -12.45 -5.83 7.07
C LEU A 190 -13.03 -7.12 6.45
N PRO A 191 -14.14 -7.69 6.98
CA PRO A 191 -14.81 -8.80 6.30
C PRO A 191 -15.33 -8.44 4.90
N ILE A 192 -15.83 -7.21 4.71
CA ILE A 192 -16.30 -6.72 3.40
C ILE A 192 -15.12 -6.62 2.42
N VAL A 193 -14.03 -5.96 2.84
CA VAL A 193 -12.79 -5.80 2.06
C VAL A 193 -12.24 -7.16 1.64
N ARG A 194 -12.23 -8.13 2.55
CA ARG A 194 -11.81 -9.51 2.26
C ARG A 194 -12.73 -10.18 1.24
N GLN A 195 -14.04 -10.04 1.37
CA GLN A 195 -15.02 -10.62 0.43
C GLN A 195 -14.90 -10.01 -0.97
N CYS A 196 -14.48 -8.75 -1.07
CA CYS A 196 -14.17 -8.12 -2.36
C CYS A 196 -12.90 -8.69 -3.02
N GLY A 197 -12.13 -9.54 -2.35
CA GLY A 197 -10.95 -10.19 -2.88
C GLY A 197 -9.66 -9.37 -2.75
N ALA A 198 -9.64 -8.28 -1.96
CA ALA A 198 -8.44 -7.50 -1.75
C ALA A 198 -7.31 -8.31 -1.11
N ASP A 199 -6.08 -8.07 -1.53
CA ASP A 199 -4.89 -8.73 -0.97
C ASP A 199 -4.47 -8.11 0.35
N VAL A 200 -4.65 -6.80 0.49
CA VAL A 200 -4.24 -6.01 1.66
C VAL A 200 -5.35 -5.07 2.12
N ALA A 201 -5.61 -5.01 3.41
CA ALA A 201 -6.40 -3.97 4.07
C ALA A 201 -5.49 -3.00 4.81
N GLY A 202 -5.57 -1.70 4.49
CA GLY A 202 -4.78 -0.66 5.12
C GLY A 202 -5.56 0.11 6.19
N VAL A 203 -5.01 0.18 7.40
CA VAL A 203 -5.63 0.87 8.53
C VAL A 203 -4.64 1.83 9.22
N ARG A 204 -5.17 2.89 9.85
CA ARG A 204 -4.47 3.68 10.84
C ARG A 204 -5.38 4.04 12.01
N GLY A 205 -6.41 4.84 11.81
CA GLY A 205 -7.25 5.36 12.90
C GLY A 205 -7.85 4.28 13.78
N ALA A 206 -8.24 3.14 13.21
CA ALA A 206 -8.77 2.00 13.94
C ALA A 206 -7.72 1.30 14.82
N ALA A 207 -6.44 1.37 14.42
CA ALA A 207 -5.31 0.81 15.16
C ALA A 207 -4.79 1.74 16.28
N CYS A 208 -5.24 3.00 16.33
CA CYS A 208 -4.73 4.01 17.25
C CYS A 208 -5.70 4.30 18.42
N ALA A 209 -5.16 4.53 19.60
CA ALA A 209 -5.86 5.27 20.64
C ALA A 209 -6.00 6.74 20.22
N GLY A 210 -7.19 7.33 20.39
CA GLY A 210 -7.43 8.71 19.97
C GLY A 210 -7.62 8.93 18.47
N GLY A 211 -7.84 7.85 17.68
CA GLY A 211 -8.11 7.93 16.23
C GLY A 211 -6.86 8.19 15.39
N ARG A 212 -7.04 8.78 14.19
CA ARG A 212 -5.99 8.88 13.16
C ARG A 212 -4.72 9.60 13.62
N GLY A 213 -4.83 10.63 14.46
CA GLY A 213 -3.68 11.39 15.00
C GLY A 213 -3.07 10.76 16.25
N GLY A 214 -3.68 9.71 16.78
CA GLY A 214 -3.24 9.04 18.00
C GLY A 214 -2.11 8.03 17.78
N VAL A 215 -1.78 7.29 18.85
CA VAL A 215 -0.70 6.31 18.92
C VAL A 215 -1.25 4.91 18.63
N VAL A 216 -0.51 4.12 17.86
CA VAL A 216 -0.86 2.72 17.57
C VAL A 216 -0.78 1.89 18.84
N GLU A 217 -1.80 1.06 19.07
CA GLU A 217 -1.86 0.13 20.20
C GLU A 217 -1.87 -1.33 19.71
N ALA A 218 -0.97 -2.16 20.25
CA ALA A 218 -0.85 -3.57 19.87
C ALA A 218 -2.16 -4.37 20.07
N ALA A 219 -2.93 -4.05 21.12
CA ALA A 219 -4.21 -4.71 21.38
C ALA A 219 -5.24 -4.41 20.28
N ARG A 220 -5.28 -3.16 19.76
CA ARG A 220 -6.16 -2.78 18.66
C ARG A 220 -5.73 -3.43 17.35
N VAL A 221 -4.43 -3.49 17.07
CA VAL A 221 -3.89 -4.18 15.89
C VAL A 221 -4.27 -5.66 15.92
N ARG A 222 -4.15 -6.33 17.06
CA ARG A 222 -4.54 -7.74 17.23
C ARG A 222 -6.04 -7.94 16.97
N ALA A 223 -6.90 -7.07 17.51
CA ALA A 223 -8.34 -7.14 17.27
C ALA A 223 -8.71 -6.95 15.77
N LEU A 224 -7.97 -6.08 15.06
CA LEU A 224 -8.13 -5.89 13.61
C LEU A 224 -7.64 -7.11 12.82
N LEU A 225 -6.51 -7.71 13.21
CA LEU A 225 -6.01 -8.94 12.60
C LEU A 225 -7.02 -10.08 12.74
N ASP A 226 -7.61 -10.23 13.93
CA ASP A 226 -8.69 -11.19 14.16
C ASP A 226 -9.89 -10.95 13.23
N ALA A 227 -10.25 -9.68 12.99
CA ALA A 227 -11.34 -9.33 12.07
C ALA A 227 -10.97 -9.63 10.60
N CYS A 228 -9.68 -9.53 10.21
CA CYS A 228 -9.20 -9.94 8.89
C CYS A 228 -9.32 -11.44 8.65
N THR A 229 -9.18 -12.25 9.71
CA THR A 229 -9.12 -13.73 9.62
C THR A 229 -10.44 -14.41 9.90
N ARG A 230 -11.36 -13.77 10.62
CA ARG A 230 -12.68 -14.34 10.94
C ARG A 230 -13.43 -14.70 9.66
N ASP A 231 -13.59 -16.00 9.46
CA ASP A 231 -14.50 -16.54 8.44
C ASP A 231 -15.95 -16.33 8.90
N ASN A 232 -16.67 -15.52 8.17
CA ASN A 232 -18.13 -15.57 8.17
C ASN A 232 -18.50 -16.79 7.32
N THR A 233 -18.24 -18.00 7.88
CA THR A 233 -18.46 -19.27 7.18
C THR A 233 -19.94 -19.48 6.90
N ARG A 234 -20.37 -19.07 5.70
CA ARG A 234 -21.32 -19.82 4.86
C ARG A 234 -20.92 -19.65 3.40
N GLY A 235 -20.08 -20.56 2.93
CA GLY A 235 -19.96 -20.94 1.53
C GLY A 235 -19.07 -20.08 0.65
N ARG A 236 -17.77 -20.41 0.55
CA ARG A 236 -17.07 -20.63 -0.74
C ARG A 236 -15.62 -21.01 -0.49
N ARG A 237 -15.16 -22.09 -1.17
CA ARG A 237 -13.74 -22.50 -1.17
C ARG A 237 -12.87 -21.35 -1.69
N VAL A 238 -11.95 -20.90 -0.86
CA VAL A 238 -10.94 -19.89 -1.18
C VAL A 238 -9.82 -20.58 -1.97
N ARG A 239 -9.42 -19.98 -3.08
CA ARG A 239 -8.20 -20.36 -3.81
C ARG A 239 -6.99 -19.92 -2.96
N GLU A 240 -6.21 -20.91 -2.50
CA GLU A 240 -4.86 -20.68 -2.00
C GLU A 240 -3.99 -20.32 -3.20
N ASN A 241 -3.67 -19.05 -3.43
CA ASN A 241 -2.48 -18.60 -4.19
C ASN A 241 -2.46 -17.09 -4.44
N SER A 242 -2.12 -16.27 -3.47
CA SER A 242 -1.69 -14.89 -3.79
C SER A 242 -0.80 -14.23 -2.74
N ALA A 243 -0.65 -14.82 -1.55
CA ALA A 243 0.19 -14.24 -0.51
C ALA A 243 1.70 -14.21 -0.85
N SER A 244 2.16 -14.96 -1.86
CA SER A 244 3.57 -15.06 -2.24
C SER A 244 4.02 -14.08 -3.34
N GLN A 245 3.12 -13.33 -3.98
CA GLN A 245 3.49 -12.41 -5.06
C GLN A 245 4.12 -11.10 -4.57
N TRP A 246 3.79 -10.64 -3.37
CA TRP A 246 4.46 -9.48 -2.76
C TRP A 246 5.93 -9.74 -2.43
N LEU A 247 6.34 -11.02 -2.34
CA LEU A 247 7.69 -11.44 -1.95
C LEU A 247 8.63 -11.69 -3.16
N ARG A 248 8.12 -11.66 -4.39
CA ARG A 248 8.91 -11.93 -5.58
C ARG A 248 9.05 -10.69 -6.47
N ALA A 249 9.76 -9.68 -5.99
CA ALA A 249 10.50 -8.80 -6.88
C ALA A 249 11.78 -9.56 -7.22
N ASP A 250 11.88 -10.04 -8.45
CA ASP A 250 12.95 -10.84 -9.06
C ASP A 250 14.31 -10.82 -8.35
N ALA A 251 14.67 -11.94 -7.75
CA ALA A 251 16.06 -12.36 -7.72
C ALA A 251 16.41 -12.83 -9.15
N GLY A 252 16.79 -11.89 -10.00
CA GLY A 252 17.24 -12.14 -11.35
C GLY A 252 18.45 -13.07 -11.33
N SER A 253 18.26 -14.26 -11.88
CA SER A 253 19.26 -15.27 -12.15
C SER A 253 20.33 -14.73 -13.10
N GLY A 254 21.43 -14.26 -12.52
CA GLY A 254 22.67 -13.96 -13.24
C GLY A 254 23.65 -15.10 -13.12
N THR A 255 23.37 -16.27 -13.68
CA THR A 255 24.41 -17.26 -13.97
C THR A 255 25.06 -16.93 -15.30
N ARG A 256 26.18 -16.18 -15.26
CA ARG A 256 27.14 -16.13 -16.37
C ARG A 256 27.94 -17.41 -16.33
N GLN A 257 27.79 -18.26 -17.33
CA GLN A 257 28.74 -19.31 -17.67
C GLN A 257 30.05 -18.66 -18.19
N PRO A 258 31.24 -19.11 -17.75
CA PRO A 258 32.49 -18.66 -18.34
C PRO A 258 32.67 -19.31 -19.72
N PRO A 259 33.34 -18.63 -20.69
CA PRO A 259 33.65 -19.21 -22.00
C PRO A 259 34.72 -20.27 -21.86
N SER A 260 34.43 -21.42 -22.44
CA SER A 260 35.47 -22.47 -22.73
C SER A 260 36.37 -21.96 -23.84
N GLY A 261 37.65 -21.83 -23.54
CA GLY A 261 38.75 -21.72 -24.47
C GLY A 261 39.59 -22.98 -24.40
#